data_5865e5690dbaf30679f754d4491c4a69
#
_entry.id   5865e5690dbaf30679f754d4491c4a69
#
_cell.length_a   1.000
_cell.length_b   1.000
_cell.length_c   1.000
_cell.angle_alpha   90.00
_cell.angle_beta   90.00
_cell.angle_gamma   90.00
#
_symmetry.space_group_name_H-M   'P 1'
#
loop_
_entity.id
_entity.type
_entity.pdbx_description
1 polymer ?
#
loop_
_entity_poly.entity_id
_entity_poly.type
_entity_poly.pdbx_seq_one_letter_code
_entity_poly.pdbx_strand_id
1 'polypeptide(L)'
;MIPLSDAATSEELQGLEHDKTLKFTNAAGPVTPSSENPMQIVDPKTGNPIGNSAPAMKDGQVVGTYEIEPTTGKVKFTPNKDFRGTPEPIVVQVVEANTGRVLAGVKYIPTVLPVQPVAEDKTTTGKQGQVQSETITFKQQDGAEEKIPMVVNASNPVKFVDPTTNEPTDKTELPAMKDGKQVGTYKLNPTTGEITFTPNKDFVGTPEGISVQAKDANGTPATAKYTPTVTEVTPRGEDKTSTGKQGKEQKETP
;
A
#
# COMPACT_ATOMS: atom_id res chain seq x y z
N MET A 1 1.80 45.62 0.94
CA MET A 1 1.99 44.15 1.02
C MET A 1 2.78 43.90 2.30
N ILE A 2 2.25 43.14 3.28
CA ILE A 2 2.99 42.80 4.49
C ILE A 2 3.98 41.71 4.15
N PRO A 3 5.28 41.86 4.48
CA PRO A 3 6.25 40.80 4.23
C PRO A 3 5.85 39.54 5.01
N LEU A 4 5.89 38.39 4.34
CA LEU A 4 5.71 37.10 4.99
C LEU A 4 6.96 36.78 5.80
N SER A 5 6.77 36.19 6.98
CA SER A 5 7.84 35.50 7.72
C SER A 5 8.39 34.34 6.89
N ASP A 6 9.51 33.75 7.32
CA ASP A 6 10.03 32.52 6.71
C ASP A 6 8.94 31.46 6.63
N ALA A 7 8.93 30.68 5.53
CA ALA A 7 7.93 29.64 5.32
C ALA A 7 8.02 28.57 6.44
N ALA A 8 6.87 28.20 6.99
CA ALA A 8 6.77 27.06 7.90
C ALA A 8 6.58 25.76 7.10
N THR A 9 7.31 24.73 7.46
CA THR A 9 7.25 23.42 6.78
C THR A 9 6.97 22.30 7.78
N SER A 10 6.41 21.20 7.28
CA SER A 10 6.29 19.94 8.00
C SER A 10 6.43 18.77 7.03
N GLU A 11 6.84 17.63 7.54
CA GLU A 11 6.91 16.37 6.80
C GLU A 11 6.28 15.26 7.64
N GLU A 12 5.42 14.46 7.02
CA GLU A 12 4.85 13.26 7.61
C GLU A 12 4.65 12.19 6.53
N LEU A 13 4.50 10.94 6.97
CA LEU A 13 4.21 9.83 6.09
C LEU A 13 2.80 9.94 5.51
N GLN A 14 2.61 9.37 4.33
CA GLN A 14 1.33 9.31 3.61
C GLN A 14 0.21 8.81 4.54
N GLY A 15 -0.92 9.53 4.53
CA GLY A 15 -2.10 9.22 5.34
C GLY A 15 -2.08 9.76 6.78
N LEU A 16 -0.97 10.35 7.22
CA LEU A 16 -0.86 10.93 8.56
C LEU A 16 -1.16 12.44 8.56
N GLU A 17 -1.76 12.90 9.66
CA GLU A 17 -1.98 14.33 9.90
C GLU A 17 -0.67 15.04 10.23
N HIS A 18 -0.54 16.28 9.77
CA HIS A 18 0.54 17.17 10.13
C HIS A 18 0.03 18.19 11.16
N ASP A 19 0.71 18.28 12.29
CA ASP A 19 0.49 19.32 13.31
C ASP A 19 1.70 20.23 13.36
N LYS A 20 1.47 21.55 13.23
CA LYS A 20 2.52 22.55 13.27
C LYS A 20 2.07 23.77 14.04
N THR A 21 2.92 24.30 14.91
CA THR A 21 2.73 25.62 15.52
C THR A 21 3.44 26.65 14.66
N LEU A 22 2.68 27.57 14.09
CA LEU A 22 3.20 28.66 13.29
C LEU A 22 3.84 29.74 14.15
N LYS A 23 4.95 30.29 13.70
CA LYS A 23 5.62 31.43 14.33
C LYS A 23 5.51 32.63 13.41
N PHE A 24 5.07 33.74 13.97
CA PHE A 24 4.88 35.01 13.25
C PHE A 24 5.82 36.05 13.77
N THR A 25 6.38 36.86 12.89
CA THR A 25 7.25 37.99 13.20
C THR A 25 6.91 39.15 12.30
N ASN A 26 7.13 40.36 12.81
CA ASN A 26 7.14 41.60 12.03
C ASN A 26 8.34 42.49 12.44
N ALA A 27 8.39 43.71 11.94
CA ALA A 27 9.51 44.61 12.21
C ALA A 27 9.70 44.94 13.73
N ALA A 28 8.63 44.81 14.53
CA ALA A 28 8.69 45.03 15.95
C ALA A 28 9.05 43.79 16.79
N GLY A 29 9.13 42.62 16.15
CA GLY A 29 9.47 41.36 16.80
C GLY A 29 8.40 40.26 16.65
N PRO A 30 8.39 39.24 17.56
CA PRO A 30 7.44 38.15 17.51
C PRO A 30 5.99 38.63 17.71
N VAL A 31 5.07 38.02 16.94
CA VAL A 31 3.61 38.22 17.05
C VAL A 31 2.98 36.89 17.47
N THR A 32 2.32 36.90 18.63
CA THR A 32 1.67 35.68 19.16
C THR A 32 0.16 35.72 18.88
N PRO A 33 -0.40 34.69 18.25
CA PRO A 33 -1.86 34.59 18.11
C PRO A 33 -2.57 34.54 19.46
N SER A 34 -3.72 35.22 19.53
CA SER A 34 -4.56 35.30 20.72
C SER A 34 -6.01 35.62 20.32
N SER A 35 -6.91 35.74 21.30
CA SER A 35 -8.29 36.20 21.05
C SER A 35 -8.36 37.64 20.51
N GLU A 36 -7.42 38.49 20.88
CA GLU A 36 -7.31 39.86 20.37
C GLU A 36 -6.65 39.94 19.01
N ASN A 37 -5.74 39.00 18.75
CA ASN A 37 -4.98 38.89 17.49
C ASN A 37 -5.07 37.48 16.92
N PRO A 38 -6.26 37.09 16.42
CA PRO A 38 -6.44 35.72 15.87
C PRO A 38 -5.76 35.50 14.53
N MET A 39 -5.51 34.24 14.25
CA MET A 39 -5.10 33.81 12.93
C MET A 39 -6.30 33.68 11.99
N GLN A 40 -6.05 33.85 10.69
CA GLN A 40 -6.98 33.54 9.60
C GLN A 40 -6.23 32.98 8.40
N ILE A 41 -6.85 32.04 7.68
CA ILE A 41 -6.37 31.61 6.37
C ILE A 41 -6.83 32.65 5.35
N VAL A 42 -5.95 33.01 4.43
CA VAL A 42 -6.28 33.95 3.35
C VAL A 42 -6.01 33.34 1.99
N ASP A 43 -6.79 33.73 1.02
CA ASP A 43 -6.55 33.39 -0.38
C ASP A 43 -5.23 34.04 -0.82
N PRO A 44 -4.23 33.26 -1.28
CA PRO A 44 -2.92 33.79 -1.65
C PRO A 44 -2.95 34.74 -2.84
N LYS A 45 -4.01 34.69 -3.67
CA LYS A 45 -4.17 35.55 -4.85
C LYS A 45 -4.83 36.88 -4.54
N THR A 46 -5.85 36.85 -3.69
CA THR A 46 -6.67 38.03 -3.36
C THR A 46 -6.33 38.65 -2.02
N GLY A 47 -5.74 37.88 -1.10
CA GLY A 47 -5.51 38.28 0.29
C GLY A 47 -6.79 38.28 1.15
N ASN A 48 -7.93 37.85 0.60
CA ASN A 48 -9.20 37.84 1.33
C ASN A 48 -9.24 36.67 2.31
N PRO A 49 -9.83 36.87 3.50
CA PRO A 49 -10.01 35.77 4.46
C PRO A 49 -10.89 34.67 3.90
N ILE A 50 -10.45 33.42 4.09
CA ILE A 50 -11.22 32.22 3.73
C ILE A 50 -11.95 31.68 4.97
N GLY A 51 -11.35 31.80 6.15
CA GLY A 51 -11.85 31.27 7.41
C GLY A 51 -10.80 30.44 8.16
N ASN A 52 -11.26 29.47 8.95
CA ASN A 52 -10.40 28.61 9.77
C ASN A 52 -10.10 27.26 9.13
N SER A 53 -10.69 26.99 7.97
CA SER A 53 -10.49 25.76 7.18
C SER A 53 -10.44 26.10 5.70
N ALA A 54 -9.61 25.37 4.96
CA ALA A 54 -9.47 25.51 3.51
C ALA A 54 -9.11 24.17 2.88
N PRO A 55 -9.58 23.89 1.65
CA PRO A 55 -9.13 22.71 0.92
C PRO A 55 -7.65 22.86 0.56
N ALA A 56 -6.90 21.76 0.69
CA ALA A 56 -5.56 21.66 0.16
C ALA A 56 -5.63 21.21 -1.30
N MET A 57 -5.06 22.02 -2.20
CA MET A 57 -5.14 21.80 -3.64
C MET A 57 -3.81 21.34 -4.21
N LYS A 58 -3.85 20.51 -5.25
CA LYS A 58 -2.73 20.16 -6.10
C LYS A 58 -3.25 19.94 -7.52
N ASP A 59 -2.70 20.67 -8.48
CA ASP A 59 -3.07 20.57 -9.90
C ASP A 59 -4.59 20.60 -10.15
N GLY A 60 -5.30 21.49 -9.41
CA GLY A 60 -6.75 21.64 -9.50
C GLY A 60 -7.59 20.57 -8.77
N GLN A 61 -6.95 19.63 -8.07
CA GLN A 61 -7.61 18.57 -7.29
C GLN A 61 -7.52 18.87 -5.79
N VAL A 62 -8.56 18.50 -5.04
CA VAL A 62 -8.52 18.53 -3.57
C VAL A 62 -7.75 17.31 -3.07
N VAL A 63 -6.65 17.54 -2.37
CA VAL A 63 -5.73 16.49 -1.87
C VAL A 63 -5.69 16.42 -0.35
N GLY A 64 -6.47 17.23 0.34
CA GLY A 64 -6.56 17.26 1.79
C GLY A 64 -7.27 18.53 2.29
N THR A 65 -7.12 18.77 3.58
CA THR A 65 -7.75 19.93 4.24
C THR A 65 -6.78 20.58 5.21
N TYR A 66 -6.74 21.91 5.21
CA TYR A 66 -6.08 22.73 6.22
C TYR A 66 -7.09 23.21 7.25
N GLU A 67 -6.71 23.17 8.53
CA GLU A 67 -7.46 23.73 9.65
C GLU A 67 -6.53 24.51 10.56
N ILE A 68 -6.99 25.62 11.11
CA ILE A 68 -6.23 26.42 12.08
C ILE A 68 -6.99 26.55 13.39
N GLU A 69 -6.25 26.63 14.49
CA GLU A 69 -6.76 27.09 15.78
C GLU A 69 -6.41 28.57 15.93
N PRO A 70 -7.37 29.48 15.77
CA PRO A 70 -7.09 30.92 15.58
C PRO A 70 -6.29 31.60 16.69
N THR A 71 -6.38 31.08 17.91
CA THR A 71 -5.78 31.71 19.09
C THR A 71 -4.51 31.06 19.62
N THR A 72 -4.13 29.90 19.07
CA THR A 72 -3.00 29.10 19.58
C THR A 72 -1.78 29.08 18.68
N GLY A 73 -1.95 29.47 17.42
CA GLY A 73 -0.89 29.37 16.43
C GLY A 73 -0.82 28.01 15.71
N LYS A 74 -1.68 27.05 16.07
CA LYS A 74 -1.66 25.71 15.50
C LYS A 74 -2.32 25.65 14.14
N VAL A 75 -1.67 24.96 13.21
CA VAL A 75 -2.23 24.52 11.94
C VAL A 75 -2.17 23.01 11.85
N LYS A 76 -3.25 22.41 11.36
CA LYS A 76 -3.35 21.01 11.01
C LYS A 76 -3.52 20.87 9.50
N PHE A 77 -2.80 19.92 8.90
CA PHE A 77 -3.04 19.48 7.54
C PHE A 77 -3.40 18.00 7.55
N THR A 78 -4.56 17.65 7.03
CA THR A 78 -5.04 16.29 6.89
C THR A 78 -5.02 15.91 5.41
N PRO A 79 -4.03 15.15 4.94
CA PRO A 79 -3.99 14.70 3.56
C PRO A 79 -5.03 13.62 3.28
N ASN A 80 -5.48 13.52 2.03
CA ASN A 80 -6.17 12.32 1.56
C ASN A 80 -5.20 11.13 1.66
N LYS A 81 -5.71 9.94 1.95
CA LYS A 81 -4.88 8.73 2.19
C LYS A 81 -4.01 8.32 1.01
N ASP A 82 -4.44 8.63 -0.20
CA ASP A 82 -3.72 8.33 -1.45
C ASP A 82 -2.77 9.44 -1.88
N PHE A 83 -2.82 10.62 -1.22
CA PHE A 83 -1.98 11.76 -1.59
C PHE A 83 -0.54 11.59 -1.10
N ARG A 84 0.41 11.95 -1.96
CA ARG A 84 1.84 12.08 -1.69
C ARG A 84 2.40 13.27 -2.45
N GLY A 85 3.39 13.92 -1.85
CA GLY A 85 4.00 15.13 -2.39
C GLY A 85 3.62 16.38 -1.60
N THR A 86 3.75 17.53 -2.23
CA THR A 86 3.54 18.84 -1.61
C THR A 86 2.34 19.52 -2.26
N PRO A 87 1.26 19.82 -1.49
CA PRO A 87 0.11 20.58 -2.00
C PRO A 87 0.47 22.05 -2.22
N GLU A 88 -0.44 22.79 -2.82
CA GLU A 88 -0.34 24.24 -2.86
C GLU A 88 -0.33 24.78 -1.42
N PRO A 89 0.60 25.69 -1.09
CA PRO A 89 0.71 26.23 0.26
C PRO A 89 -0.48 27.12 0.62
N ILE A 90 -0.78 27.23 1.93
CA ILE A 90 -1.67 28.26 2.42
C ILE A 90 -0.89 29.44 2.98
N VAL A 91 -1.53 30.59 3.01
CA VAL A 91 -1.06 31.78 3.71
C VAL A 91 -1.94 32.00 4.93
N VAL A 92 -1.29 32.10 6.09
CA VAL A 92 -1.97 32.38 7.38
C VAL A 92 -1.49 33.72 7.87
N GLN A 93 -2.44 34.57 8.26
CA GLN A 93 -2.18 35.91 8.81
C GLN A 93 -2.68 36.01 10.25
N VAL A 94 -1.96 36.75 11.05
CA VAL A 94 -2.44 37.22 12.34
C VAL A 94 -2.98 38.66 12.16
N VAL A 95 -4.20 38.88 12.60
CA VAL A 95 -4.89 40.18 12.45
C VAL A 95 -5.40 40.70 13.79
N GLU A 96 -5.50 42.01 13.94
CA GLU A 96 -6.23 42.60 15.06
C GLU A 96 -7.73 42.35 14.88
N ALA A 97 -8.38 41.72 15.87
CA ALA A 97 -9.80 41.38 15.78
C ALA A 97 -10.70 42.64 15.60
N ASN A 98 -10.35 43.75 16.22
CA ASN A 98 -11.17 44.97 16.21
C ASN A 98 -11.07 45.78 14.92
N THR A 99 -9.92 45.73 14.24
CA THR A 99 -9.64 46.60 13.09
C THR A 99 -9.46 45.82 11.79
N GLY A 100 -9.18 44.52 11.87
CA GLY A 100 -8.79 43.70 10.72
C GLY A 100 -7.38 44.00 10.18
N ARG A 101 -6.62 44.81 10.91
CA ARG A 101 -5.24 45.14 10.53
C ARG A 101 -4.36 43.91 10.58
N VAL A 102 -3.66 43.61 9.48
CA VAL A 102 -2.74 42.48 9.41
C VAL A 102 -1.44 42.81 10.13
N LEU A 103 -1.08 42.00 11.11
CA LEU A 103 0.12 42.17 11.94
C LEU A 103 1.32 41.40 11.40
N ALA A 104 1.11 40.19 10.92
CA ALA A 104 2.13 39.31 10.35
C ALA A 104 1.48 38.23 9.50
N GLY A 105 2.27 37.58 8.63
CA GLY A 105 1.81 36.47 7.83
C GLY A 105 2.91 35.43 7.65
N VAL A 106 2.52 34.17 7.41
CA VAL A 106 3.41 33.07 7.13
C VAL A 106 2.81 32.15 6.06
N LYS A 107 3.66 31.59 5.21
CA LYS A 107 3.29 30.55 4.27
C LYS A 107 3.55 29.20 4.93
N TYR A 108 2.56 28.30 4.91
CA TYR A 108 2.72 26.94 5.41
C TYR A 108 2.74 25.94 4.26
N ILE A 109 3.76 25.08 4.25
CA ILE A 109 4.07 24.13 3.18
C ILE A 109 4.30 22.75 3.81
N PRO A 110 3.29 21.87 3.85
CA PRO A 110 3.47 20.49 4.27
C PRO A 110 4.00 19.63 3.11
N THR A 111 4.76 18.58 3.43
CA THR A 111 5.18 17.54 2.48
C THR A 111 4.78 16.17 2.98
N VAL A 112 4.08 15.41 2.13
CA VAL A 112 3.63 14.04 2.41
C VAL A 112 4.61 13.08 1.76
N LEU A 113 5.30 12.28 2.58
CA LEU A 113 6.26 11.28 2.14
C LEU A 113 5.52 9.99 1.72
N PRO A 114 5.86 9.40 0.57
CA PRO A 114 5.19 8.18 0.11
C PRO A 114 5.45 7.00 1.03
N VAL A 115 4.44 6.11 1.16
CA VAL A 115 4.56 4.83 1.85
C VAL A 115 4.17 3.73 0.86
N GLN A 116 5.06 2.74 0.70
CA GLN A 116 4.89 1.65 -0.24
C GLN A 116 5.06 0.31 0.48
N PRO A 117 3.98 -0.47 0.67
CA PRO A 117 4.09 -1.83 1.16
C PRO A 117 4.77 -2.73 0.12
N VAL A 118 5.35 -3.83 0.59
CA VAL A 118 6.09 -4.78 -0.23
C VAL A 118 5.58 -6.20 -0.05
N ALA A 119 5.75 -7.03 -1.07
CA ALA A 119 5.55 -8.47 -1.04
C ALA A 119 6.62 -9.14 -1.91
N GLU A 120 6.97 -10.38 -1.58
CA GLU A 120 8.00 -11.13 -2.30
C GLU A 120 7.39 -12.25 -3.12
N ASP A 121 7.88 -12.41 -4.35
CA ASP A 121 7.55 -13.54 -5.20
C ASP A 121 7.98 -14.85 -4.55
N LYS A 122 7.20 -15.90 -4.73
CA LYS A 122 7.44 -17.23 -4.19
C LYS A 122 7.39 -18.29 -5.26
N THR A 123 8.17 -19.34 -5.06
CA THR A 123 8.21 -20.51 -5.91
C THR A 123 8.16 -21.78 -5.07
N THR A 124 7.58 -22.84 -5.60
CA THR A 124 7.62 -24.18 -5.02
C THR A 124 7.98 -25.19 -6.09
N THR A 125 8.44 -26.36 -5.65
CA THR A 125 8.70 -27.51 -6.52
C THR A 125 8.06 -28.74 -5.90
N GLY A 126 7.30 -29.47 -6.66
CA GLY A 126 6.65 -30.71 -6.24
C GLY A 126 6.69 -31.77 -7.34
N LYS A 127 6.43 -33.02 -6.97
CA LYS A 127 6.35 -34.11 -7.91
C LYS A 127 5.02 -34.12 -8.67
N GLN A 128 5.00 -34.75 -9.82
CA GLN A 128 3.81 -34.93 -10.65
C GLN A 128 2.62 -35.43 -9.81
N GLY A 129 1.47 -34.75 -9.95
CA GLY A 129 0.25 -35.03 -9.19
C GLY A 129 0.23 -34.54 -7.73
N GLN A 130 1.33 -34.00 -7.22
CA GLN A 130 1.42 -33.49 -5.85
C GLN A 130 0.88 -32.06 -5.75
N VAL A 131 -0.02 -31.85 -4.78
CA VAL A 131 -0.48 -30.50 -4.42
C VAL A 131 0.65 -29.72 -3.76
N GLN A 132 0.78 -28.43 -4.11
CA GLN A 132 1.77 -27.52 -3.57
C GLN A 132 1.07 -26.31 -2.94
N SER A 133 1.61 -25.80 -1.86
CA SER A 133 1.07 -24.59 -1.19
C SER A 133 2.21 -23.66 -0.79
N GLU A 134 1.93 -22.35 -0.82
CA GLU A 134 2.83 -21.32 -0.35
C GLU A 134 2.02 -20.13 0.16
N THR A 135 2.53 -19.42 1.14
CA THR A 135 1.90 -18.22 1.69
C THR A 135 2.69 -16.99 1.28
N ILE A 136 2.03 -16.06 0.61
CA ILE A 136 2.61 -14.76 0.30
C ILE A 136 2.52 -13.88 1.54
N THR A 137 3.66 -13.35 1.94
CA THR A 137 3.77 -12.41 3.06
C THR A 137 3.82 -10.98 2.54
N PHE A 138 2.95 -10.14 3.10
CA PHE A 138 2.88 -8.72 2.83
C PHE A 138 3.45 -7.96 4.01
N LYS A 139 4.31 -7.00 3.75
CA LYS A 139 4.95 -6.16 4.77
C LYS A 139 4.78 -4.69 4.44
N GLN A 140 4.66 -3.87 5.49
CA GLN A 140 4.74 -2.43 5.30
C GLN A 140 6.19 -2.01 5.09
N GLN A 141 6.38 -0.84 4.48
CA GLN A 141 7.66 -0.16 4.39
C GLN A 141 8.28 0.03 5.78
N ASP A 142 9.58 -0.23 5.90
CA ASP A 142 10.31 -0.07 7.17
C ASP A 142 10.10 1.33 7.74
N GLY A 143 9.76 1.38 9.03
CA GLY A 143 9.49 2.62 9.75
C GLY A 143 8.07 3.17 9.63
N ALA A 144 7.21 2.54 8.82
CA ALA A 144 5.79 2.92 8.67
C ALA A 144 4.82 1.94 9.33
N GLU A 145 5.28 0.81 9.84
CA GLU A 145 4.46 -0.35 10.26
C GLU A 145 3.49 -0.02 11.39
N GLU A 146 3.93 0.77 12.38
CA GLU A 146 3.11 1.12 13.54
C GLU A 146 1.97 2.08 13.19
N LYS A 147 2.25 3.04 12.31
CA LYS A 147 1.33 4.13 11.98
C LYS A 147 0.41 3.78 10.81
N ILE A 148 0.91 2.97 9.86
CA ILE A 148 0.20 2.59 8.64
C ILE A 148 0.34 1.09 8.47
N PRO A 149 -0.40 0.27 9.25
CA PRO A 149 -0.21 -1.16 9.25
C PRO A 149 -0.62 -1.81 7.92
N MET A 150 0.10 -2.90 7.59
CA MET A 150 -0.23 -3.85 6.53
C MET A 150 -0.78 -5.11 7.18
N VAL A 151 -2.10 -5.19 7.31
CA VAL A 151 -2.78 -6.30 7.98
C VAL A 151 -3.66 -7.04 6.99
N VAL A 152 -3.42 -8.34 6.85
CA VAL A 152 -4.24 -9.26 6.04
C VAL A 152 -5.19 -10.00 6.97
N ASN A 153 -6.48 -9.90 6.72
CA ASN A 153 -7.55 -10.59 7.46
C ASN A 153 -8.85 -10.57 6.65
N ALA A 154 -9.95 -10.99 7.24
CA ALA A 154 -11.26 -11.00 6.59
C ALA A 154 -11.76 -9.61 6.15
N SER A 155 -11.37 -8.53 6.85
CA SER A 155 -11.75 -7.16 6.50
C SER A 155 -10.84 -6.53 5.46
N ASN A 156 -9.62 -7.05 5.32
CA ASN A 156 -8.63 -6.65 4.32
C ASN A 156 -8.02 -7.90 3.67
N PRO A 157 -8.77 -8.58 2.78
CA PRO A 157 -8.36 -9.85 2.22
C PRO A 157 -7.29 -9.70 1.14
N VAL A 158 -6.48 -10.74 0.98
CA VAL A 158 -5.66 -10.95 -0.22
C VAL A 158 -6.59 -11.31 -1.38
N LYS A 159 -6.31 -10.78 -2.56
CA LYS A 159 -7.05 -11.07 -3.79
C LYS A 159 -6.11 -11.58 -4.87
N PHE A 160 -6.58 -12.53 -5.70
CA PHE A 160 -5.93 -12.81 -6.96
C PHE A 160 -6.00 -11.58 -7.88
N VAL A 161 -4.96 -11.40 -8.67
CA VAL A 161 -4.99 -10.52 -9.84
C VAL A 161 -5.36 -11.38 -11.04
N ASP A 162 -6.51 -11.11 -11.63
CA ASP A 162 -6.98 -11.87 -12.81
C ASP A 162 -6.03 -11.62 -13.99
N PRO A 163 -5.37 -12.65 -14.54
CA PRO A 163 -4.40 -12.46 -15.60
C PRO A 163 -5.01 -11.96 -16.92
N THR A 164 -6.33 -12.06 -17.09
CA THR A 164 -7.01 -11.57 -18.31
C THR A 164 -7.34 -10.09 -18.25
N THR A 165 -7.64 -9.56 -17.07
CA THR A 165 -7.98 -8.14 -16.85
C THR A 165 -6.85 -7.34 -16.22
N ASN A 166 -5.89 -8.02 -15.59
CA ASN A 166 -4.82 -7.45 -14.77
C ASN A 166 -5.35 -6.63 -13.57
N GLU A 167 -6.55 -6.97 -13.10
CA GLU A 167 -7.22 -6.33 -11.97
C GLU A 167 -7.47 -7.33 -10.83
N PRO A 168 -7.53 -6.87 -9.56
CA PRO A 168 -7.91 -7.72 -8.45
C PRO A 168 -9.32 -8.29 -8.63
N THR A 169 -9.49 -9.55 -8.27
CA THR A 169 -10.79 -10.25 -8.35
C THR A 169 -11.17 -10.86 -7.00
N ASP A 170 -12.47 -10.99 -6.74
CA ASP A 170 -12.99 -11.68 -5.57
C ASP A 170 -13.04 -13.20 -5.72
N LYS A 171 -12.70 -13.71 -6.91
CA LYS A 171 -12.57 -15.15 -7.15
C LYS A 171 -11.44 -15.72 -6.32
N THR A 172 -11.70 -16.80 -5.61
CA THR A 172 -10.71 -17.53 -4.80
C THR A 172 -10.17 -18.78 -5.51
N GLU A 173 -10.60 -19.02 -6.74
CA GLU A 173 -10.14 -20.12 -7.58
C GLU A 173 -9.96 -19.62 -9.02
N LEU A 174 -8.79 -19.88 -9.58
CA LEU A 174 -8.45 -19.55 -10.97
C LEU A 174 -7.71 -20.72 -11.63
N PRO A 175 -7.86 -20.92 -12.97
CA PRO A 175 -7.12 -21.95 -13.69
C PRO A 175 -5.64 -21.63 -13.73
N ALA A 176 -4.80 -22.65 -13.57
CA ALA A 176 -3.38 -22.57 -13.86
C ALA A 176 -3.19 -22.92 -15.34
N MET A 177 -2.64 -21.99 -16.10
CA MET A 177 -2.51 -22.09 -17.57
C MET A 177 -1.07 -22.35 -17.99
N LYS A 178 -0.89 -23.08 -19.10
CA LYS A 178 0.36 -23.24 -19.81
C LYS A 178 0.07 -23.35 -21.30
N ASP A 179 0.67 -22.46 -22.11
CA ASP A 179 0.50 -22.45 -23.56
C ASP A 179 -0.97 -22.49 -24.01
N GLY A 180 -1.83 -21.73 -23.33
CA GLY A 180 -3.26 -21.63 -23.60
C GLY A 180 -4.10 -22.83 -23.13
N LYS A 181 -3.52 -23.78 -22.39
CA LYS A 181 -4.22 -24.95 -21.82
C LYS A 181 -4.24 -24.88 -20.30
N GLN A 182 -5.34 -25.33 -19.70
CA GLN A 182 -5.41 -25.48 -18.26
C GLN A 182 -4.64 -26.75 -17.83
N VAL A 183 -3.65 -26.54 -16.95
CA VAL A 183 -2.76 -27.59 -16.45
C VAL A 183 -2.92 -27.83 -14.94
N GLY A 184 -3.81 -27.11 -14.30
CA GLY A 184 -4.10 -27.22 -12.89
C GLY A 184 -5.02 -26.10 -12.41
N THR A 185 -5.08 -25.92 -11.11
CA THR A 185 -5.95 -24.93 -10.46
C THR A 185 -5.21 -24.25 -9.30
N TYR A 186 -5.33 -22.93 -9.21
CA TYR A 186 -4.92 -22.16 -8.06
C TYR A 186 -6.12 -21.87 -7.14
N LYS A 187 -5.95 -22.07 -5.83
CA LYS A 187 -6.90 -21.65 -4.79
C LYS A 187 -6.22 -20.70 -3.82
N LEU A 188 -6.95 -19.67 -3.42
CA LEU A 188 -6.48 -18.66 -2.47
C LEU A 188 -7.29 -18.72 -1.18
N ASN A 189 -6.60 -18.74 -0.05
CA ASN A 189 -7.20 -18.37 1.23
C ASN A 189 -7.04 -16.86 1.42
N PRO A 190 -8.10 -16.07 1.24
CA PRO A 190 -8.00 -14.61 1.26
C PRO A 190 -7.66 -14.02 2.62
N THR A 191 -7.89 -14.74 3.71
CA THR A 191 -7.61 -14.26 5.07
C THR A 191 -6.17 -14.50 5.52
N THR A 192 -5.46 -15.42 4.87
CA THR A 192 -4.08 -15.78 5.21
C THR A 192 -3.07 -15.48 4.11
N GLY A 193 -3.52 -15.36 2.85
CA GLY A 193 -2.64 -15.23 1.69
C GLY A 193 -2.04 -16.56 1.21
N GLU A 194 -2.47 -17.70 1.76
CA GLU A 194 -2.04 -19.02 1.29
C GLU A 194 -2.62 -19.32 -0.09
N ILE A 195 -1.77 -19.73 -1.01
CA ILE A 195 -2.12 -20.19 -2.36
C ILE A 195 -1.83 -21.67 -2.45
N THR A 196 -2.83 -22.45 -2.88
CA THR A 196 -2.69 -23.89 -3.14
C THR A 196 -2.77 -24.11 -4.63
N PHE A 197 -1.78 -24.81 -5.18
CA PHE A 197 -1.74 -25.24 -6.55
C PHE A 197 -2.00 -26.75 -6.63
N THR A 198 -3.03 -27.15 -7.38
CA THR A 198 -3.35 -28.53 -7.67
C THR A 198 -3.08 -28.79 -9.15
N PRO A 199 -2.00 -29.49 -9.50
CA PRO A 199 -1.70 -29.82 -10.91
C PRO A 199 -2.65 -30.88 -11.44
N ASN A 200 -2.88 -30.88 -12.76
CA ASN A 200 -3.43 -32.06 -13.45
C ASN A 200 -2.46 -33.22 -13.28
N LYS A 201 -2.98 -34.44 -13.20
CA LYS A 201 -2.18 -35.66 -12.90
C LYS A 201 -1.05 -35.94 -13.87
N ASP A 202 -1.22 -35.55 -15.12
CA ASP A 202 -0.27 -35.78 -16.21
C ASP A 202 0.65 -34.57 -16.46
N PHE A 203 0.43 -33.46 -15.75
CA PHE A 203 1.21 -32.26 -15.99
C PHE A 203 2.62 -32.34 -15.38
N VAL A 204 3.60 -31.93 -16.19
CA VAL A 204 5.01 -31.71 -15.80
C VAL A 204 5.45 -30.36 -16.36
N GLY A 205 6.19 -29.60 -15.61
CA GLY A 205 6.71 -28.29 -15.99
C GLY A 205 6.26 -27.17 -15.07
N THR A 206 6.37 -25.96 -15.56
CA THR A 206 6.04 -24.73 -14.82
C THR A 206 4.87 -24.03 -15.52
N PRO A 207 3.70 -23.90 -14.87
CA PRO A 207 2.59 -23.13 -15.43
C PRO A 207 2.90 -21.63 -15.39
N GLU A 208 2.04 -20.84 -16.02
CA GLU A 208 2.01 -19.40 -15.78
C GLU A 208 1.72 -19.16 -14.30
N GLY A 209 2.56 -18.34 -13.65
CA GLY A 209 2.38 -17.97 -12.24
C GLY A 209 1.13 -17.14 -12.03
N ILE A 210 0.67 -17.08 -10.78
CA ILE A 210 -0.49 -16.27 -10.39
C ILE A 210 -0.05 -15.14 -9.45
N SER A 211 -0.54 -13.93 -9.70
CA SER A 211 -0.27 -12.79 -8.83
C SER A 211 -1.38 -12.61 -7.80
N VAL A 212 -0.98 -12.19 -6.61
CA VAL A 212 -1.88 -11.80 -5.53
C VAL A 212 -1.55 -10.40 -5.03
N GLN A 213 -2.55 -9.72 -4.53
CA GLN A 213 -2.47 -8.34 -4.06
C GLN A 213 -3.14 -8.19 -2.70
N ALA A 214 -2.55 -7.37 -1.84
CA ALA A 214 -3.19 -6.85 -0.63
C ALA A 214 -2.87 -5.36 -0.50
N LYS A 215 -3.66 -4.63 0.30
CA LYS A 215 -3.53 -3.18 0.49
C LYS A 215 -3.15 -2.87 1.93
N ASP A 216 -2.37 -1.82 2.12
CA ASP A 216 -2.11 -1.27 3.45
C ASP A 216 -3.27 -0.41 3.97
N ALA A 217 -3.12 0.19 5.16
CA ALA A 217 -4.15 1.04 5.76
C ALA A 217 -4.47 2.31 4.95
N ASN A 218 -3.59 2.74 4.06
CA ASN A 218 -3.83 3.83 3.12
C ASN A 218 -4.54 3.37 1.83
N GLY A 219 -4.71 2.05 1.64
CA GLY A 219 -5.22 1.49 0.40
C GLY A 219 -4.15 1.32 -0.69
N THR A 220 -2.87 1.49 -0.36
CA THR A 220 -1.76 1.27 -1.29
C THR A 220 -1.52 -0.22 -1.48
N PRO A 221 -1.51 -0.74 -2.72
CA PRO A 221 -1.34 -2.16 -2.97
C PRO A 221 0.13 -2.61 -2.94
N ALA A 222 0.35 -3.84 -2.48
CA ALA A 222 1.53 -4.64 -2.76
C ALA A 222 1.13 -5.90 -3.53
N THR A 223 1.94 -6.33 -4.48
CA THR A 223 1.66 -7.45 -5.37
C THR A 223 2.86 -8.38 -5.41
N ALA A 224 2.62 -9.68 -5.37
CA ALA A 224 3.64 -10.70 -5.59
C ALA A 224 3.08 -11.87 -6.40
N LYS A 225 3.98 -12.60 -7.06
CA LYS A 225 3.67 -13.74 -7.91
C LYS A 225 4.09 -15.05 -7.25
N TYR A 226 3.21 -16.05 -7.33
CA TYR A 226 3.50 -17.44 -7.00
C TYR A 226 3.66 -18.27 -8.26
N THR A 227 4.76 -19.03 -8.36
CA THR A 227 5.06 -19.86 -9.50
C THR A 227 5.50 -21.25 -9.04
N PRO A 228 4.63 -22.29 -9.15
CA PRO A 228 4.99 -23.67 -8.84
C PRO A 228 5.69 -24.34 -10.01
N THR A 229 6.50 -25.35 -9.72
CA THR A 229 7.09 -26.24 -10.73
C THR A 229 6.78 -27.68 -10.39
N VAL A 230 6.39 -28.47 -11.39
CA VAL A 230 6.08 -29.89 -11.26
C VAL A 230 7.16 -30.71 -11.93
N THR A 231 7.80 -31.59 -11.17
CA THR A 231 8.83 -32.51 -11.67
C THR A 231 8.25 -33.88 -12.00
N GLU A 232 8.83 -34.52 -13.00
CA GLU A 232 8.41 -35.84 -13.46
C GLU A 232 8.60 -36.91 -12.38
N VAL A 233 7.71 -37.90 -12.35
CA VAL A 233 7.85 -39.15 -11.63
C VAL A 233 7.92 -40.32 -12.64
N THR A 234 9.10 -40.91 -12.75
CA THR A 234 9.30 -42.08 -13.61
C THR A 234 9.18 -43.33 -12.75
N PRO A 235 8.18 -44.19 -12.97
CA PRO A 235 8.13 -45.52 -12.36
C PRO A 235 9.36 -46.33 -12.71
N ARG A 236 9.91 -47.05 -11.76
CA ARG A 236 11.02 -47.96 -11.94
C ARG A 236 10.59 -49.38 -11.63
N GLY A 237 10.87 -50.29 -12.55
CA GLY A 237 10.82 -51.72 -12.31
C GLY A 237 12.23 -52.24 -12.08
N GLU A 238 12.39 -53.24 -11.27
CA GLU A 238 13.63 -53.97 -11.08
C GLU A 238 13.52 -55.34 -11.76
N ASP A 239 14.51 -55.66 -12.58
CA ASP A 239 14.62 -57.00 -13.16
C ASP A 239 14.84 -58.03 -12.06
N LYS A 240 14.09 -59.06 -12.08
CA LYS A 240 14.22 -60.21 -11.18
C LYS A 240 14.70 -61.44 -11.93
N THR A 241 15.58 -62.16 -11.30
CA THR A 241 16.07 -63.44 -11.84
C THR A 241 15.84 -64.54 -10.81
N SER A 242 15.44 -65.70 -11.27
CA SER A 242 15.33 -66.85 -10.38
C SER A 242 16.10 -68.02 -10.97
N THR A 243 16.61 -68.88 -10.09
CA THR A 243 17.32 -70.12 -10.46
C THR A 243 16.68 -71.28 -9.76
N GLY A 244 16.32 -72.32 -10.53
CA GLY A 244 15.70 -73.51 -9.97
C GLY A 244 16.25 -74.78 -10.65
N LYS A 245 16.05 -75.92 -9.99
CA LYS A 245 16.41 -77.20 -10.54
C LYS A 245 15.43 -77.63 -11.64
N GLN A 246 15.90 -78.47 -12.57
CA GLN A 246 15.10 -78.95 -13.67
C GLN A 246 13.77 -79.55 -13.16
N GLY A 247 12.63 -79.11 -13.76
CA GLY A 247 11.31 -79.62 -13.45
C GLY A 247 10.66 -78.92 -12.19
N LYS A 248 11.30 -77.88 -11.64
CA LYS A 248 10.72 -77.06 -10.51
C LYS A 248 10.17 -75.74 -11.01
N GLU A 249 8.97 -75.45 -10.64
CA GLU A 249 8.32 -74.14 -10.86
C GLU A 249 9.11 -73.04 -10.13
N GLN A 250 9.32 -71.93 -10.84
CA GLN A 250 9.93 -70.71 -10.27
C GLN A 250 8.93 -69.58 -10.32
N LYS A 251 8.81 -68.82 -9.22
CA LYS A 251 7.93 -67.68 -9.10
C LYS A 251 8.72 -66.48 -8.55
N GLU A 252 8.55 -65.33 -9.18
CA GLU A 252 9.00 -64.05 -8.69
C GLU A 252 7.83 -63.06 -8.73
N THR A 253 7.73 -62.17 -7.72
CA THR A 253 6.77 -61.09 -7.70
C THR A 253 7.48 -59.81 -8.06
N PRO A 254 7.02 -59.08 -9.11
CA PRO A 254 7.61 -57.81 -9.53
C PRO A 254 7.48 -56.74 -8.46
#